data_b2f84bf59e84d0cb3de630a48b2bf0b0
#
_entry.id   b2f84bf59e84d0cb3de630a48b2bf0b0
#
_cell.length_a   1.000
_cell.length_b   1.000
_cell.length_c   1.000
_cell.angle_alpha   90.00
_cell.angle_beta   90.00
_cell.angle_gamma   90.00
#
_symmetry.space_group_name_H-M   'P 1'
#
loop_
_entity.id
_entity.type
_entity.pdbx_description
1 polymer ?
#
loop_
_entity_poly.entity_id
_entity_poly.type
_entity_poly.pdbx_seq_one_letter_code
_entity_poly.pdbx_strand_id
1 'polypeptide(L)'
;MKKSLLTLSAFMMLAASMSAQDSPLWLRRNAISPDGKEIAFTYKGDIYIVDSEGGRARQITTNSAYESNPFWTEDGENIIFSSYREGSKDIYRVSAKGGTPARLTSHTGNETPVAIMPDGSVIFSASIQQDVNYGDFPGGSQLYQVRPEGGRPEHVTSLQIGSMSVRTDNTVLYEDYKGYEDPWRKHHTSSVTRDIWMYVPSEDPSDKLSINADGT
;
A
#
# COMPACT_ATOMS: atom_id res chain seq x y z
N MET A 1 -45.83 16.01 -45.32
CA MET A 1 -44.37 16.07 -45.24
C MET A 1 -43.80 16.72 -43.97
N LYS A 2 -44.50 17.61 -43.25
CA LYS A 2 -43.96 18.28 -42.04
C LYS A 2 -43.95 17.42 -40.76
N LYS A 3 -44.76 16.35 -40.67
CA LYS A 3 -44.82 15.46 -39.49
C LYS A 3 -43.68 14.43 -39.41
N SER A 4 -43.09 14.04 -40.55
CA SER A 4 -41.98 13.07 -40.58
C SER A 4 -40.65 13.69 -40.20
N LEU A 5 -40.45 14.99 -40.34
CA LEU A 5 -39.22 15.68 -39.95
C LEU A 5 -39.10 15.85 -38.43
N LEU A 6 -40.23 16.05 -37.74
CA LEU A 6 -40.24 16.21 -36.27
C LEU A 6 -39.92 14.91 -35.54
N THR A 7 -40.37 13.77 -36.06
CA THR A 7 -40.08 12.47 -35.46
C THR A 7 -38.63 12.06 -35.63
N LEU A 8 -37.97 12.41 -36.73
CA LEU A 8 -36.56 12.11 -36.98
C LEU A 8 -35.63 12.95 -36.10
N SER A 9 -35.96 14.22 -35.84
CA SER A 9 -35.16 15.07 -34.94
C SER A 9 -35.30 14.67 -33.47
N ALA A 10 -36.47 14.19 -33.04
CA ALA A 10 -36.67 13.67 -31.68
C ALA A 10 -35.88 12.36 -31.42
N PHE A 11 -35.74 11.52 -32.45
CA PHE A 11 -34.97 10.29 -32.36
C PHE A 11 -33.46 10.56 -32.34
N MET A 12 -32.98 11.58 -33.04
CA MET A 12 -31.57 12.01 -32.99
C MET A 12 -31.18 12.64 -31.64
N MET A 13 -32.09 13.36 -30.98
CA MET A 13 -31.81 13.91 -29.64
C MET A 13 -31.78 12.86 -28.53
N LEU A 14 -32.48 11.74 -28.70
CA LEU A 14 -32.45 10.65 -27.71
C LEU A 14 -31.18 9.79 -27.79
N ALA A 15 -30.50 9.77 -28.93
CA ALA A 15 -29.27 9.01 -29.13
C ALA A 15 -28.01 9.71 -28.56
N ALA A 16 -28.08 10.99 -28.23
CA ALA A 16 -26.94 11.75 -27.73
C ALA A 16 -26.75 11.71 -26.20
N SER A 17 -27.64 11.07 -25.47
CA SER A 17 -27.64 11.12 -24.00
C SER A 17 -27.32 9.80 -23.29
N MET A 18 -26.81 8.80 -23.99
CA MET A 18 -26.36 7.54 -23.34
C MET A 18 -24.84 7.37 -23.40
N SER A 19 -24.12 8.39 -23.01
CA SER A 19 -22.75 8.20 -22.51
C SER A 19 -22.88 7.94 -21.02
N ALA A 20 -23.29 6.75 -20.66
CA ALA A 20 -23.08 6.25 -19.32
C ALA A 20 -21.55 6.15 -19.14
N GLN A 21 -20.96 7.15 -18.53
CA GLN A 21 -19.61 7.08 -18.08
C GLN A 21 -19.61 6.04 -16.95
N ASP A 22 -19.29 4.79 -17.30
CA ASP A 22 -19.05 3.74 -16.33
C ASP A 22 -17.84 4.14 -15.50
N SER A 23 -18.11 4.91 -14.43
CA SER A 23 -17.08 5.19 -13.43
C SER A 23 -16.76 3.88 -12.73
N PRO A 24 -15.54 3.38 -12.81
CA PRO A 24 -15.18 2.15 -12.15
C PRO A 24 -15.37 2.32 -10.64
N LEU A 25 -16.28 1.55 -10.07
CA LEU A 25 -16.50 1.48 -8.63
C LEU A 25 -15.43 0.59 -8.01
N TRP A 26 -15.03 0.91 -6.76
CA TRP A 26 -14.12 0.07 -5.97
C TRP A 26 -12.64 0.10 -6.38
N LEU A 27 -12.15 1.21 -6.88
CA LEU A 27 -10.72 1.47 -6.96
C LEU A 27 -10.17 1.59 -5.52
N ARG A 28 -9.14 0.84 -5.20
CA ARG A 28 -8.56 0.80 -3.84
C ARG A 28 -7.05 0.84 -3.92
N ARG A 29 -6.42 1.39 -2.85
CA ARG A 29 -4.97 1.33 -2.66
C ARG A 29 -4.23 1.73 -3.93
N ASN A 30 -3.96 3.00 -4.08
CA ASN A 30 -3.20 3.53 -5.20
C ASN A 30 -1.77 3.88 -4.79
N ALA A 31 -0.87 3.85 -5.77
CA ALA A 31 0.51 4.31 -5.66
C ALA A 31 0.90 4.97 -6.98
N ILE A 32 1.47 6.17 -6.90
CA ILE A 32 2.01 6.87 -8.05
C ILE A 32 3.43 6.38 -8.35
N SER A 33 3.79 6.28 -9.62
CA SER A 33 5.15 5.93 -10.04
C SER A 33 6.16 7.01 -9.63
N PRO A 34 7.44 6.68 -9.44
CA PRO A 34 8.46 7.66 -9.06
C PRO A 34 8.59 8.86 -10.01
N ASP A 35 8.31 8.65 -11.30
CA ASP A 35 8.33 9.72 -12.31
C ASP A 35 6.98 10.47 -12.42
N GLY A 36 5.97 10.08 -11.65
CA GLY A 36 4.65 10.71 -11.60
C GLY A 36 3.74 10.43 -12.79
N LYS A 37 4.13 9.55 -13.72
CA LYS A 37 3.39 9.34 -14.98
C LYS A 37 2.37 8.22 -14.95
N GLU A 38 2.51 7.27 -14.04
CA GLU A 38 1.62 6.11 -13.94
C GLU A 38 1.09 5.95 -12.50
N ILE A 39 -0.11 5.41 -12.37
CA ILE A 39 -0.75 5.08 -11.10
C ILE A 39 -1.04 3.59 -11.08
N ALA A 40 -0.46 2.86 -10.13
CA ALA A 40 -0.82 1.49 -9.82
C ALA A 40 -1.97 1.48 -8.80
N PHE A 41 -2.94 0.58 -8.96
CA PHE A 41 -4.08 0.47 -8.05
C PHE A 41 -4.66 -0.94 -8.05
N THR A 42 -5.43 -1.26 -7.00
CA THR A 42 -6.18 -2.51 -6.89
C THR A 42 -7.59 -2.33 -7.42
N TYR A 43 -8.01 -3.21 -8.33
CA TYR A 43 -9.38 -3.29 -8.82
C TYR A 43 -9.82 -4.74 -8.98
N LYS A 44 -10.97 -5.09 -8.37
CA LYS A 44 -11.54 -6.46 -8.38
C LYS A 44 -10.57 -7.56 -7.92
N GLY A 45 -9.59 -7.23 -7.11
CA GLY A 45 -8.64 -8.21 -6.58
C GLY A 45 -7.35 -8.37 -7.38
N ASP A 46 -7.17 -7.63 -8.46
CA ASP A 46 -5.96 -7.60 -9.25
C ASP A 46 -5.29 -6.22 -9.24
N ILE A 47 -4.03 -6.17 -9.64
CA ILE A 47 -3.25 -4.94 -9.79
C ILE A 47 -3.36 -4.43 -11.23
N TYR A 48 -3.66 -3.15 -11.35
CA TYR A 48 -3.75 -2.40 -12.59
C TYR A 48 -2.83 -1.20 -12.58
N ILE A 49 -2.44 -0.75 -13.76
CA ILE A 49 -1.71 0.51 -13.97
C ILE A 49 -2.46 1.35 -15.01
N VAL A 50 -2.52 2.66 -14.76
CA VAL A 50 -3.08 3.65 -15.68
C VAL A 50 -2.16 4.85 -15.76
N ASP A 51 -2.16 5.58 -16.86
CA ASP A 51 -1.50 6.87 -17.01
C ASP A 51 -2.05 7.89 -15.99
N SER A 52 -1.21 8.74 -15.42
CA SER A 52 -1.63 9.74 -14.43
C SER A 52 -2.64 10.76 -15.00
N GLU A 53 -2.63 10.98 -16.31
CA GLU A 53 -3.62 11.81 -17.01
C GLU A 53 -4.94 11.05 -17.27
N GLY A 54 -5.02 9.78 -16.91
CA GLY A 54 -6.17 8.93 -17.10
C GLY A 54 -6.09 8.07 -18.37
N GLY A 55 -7.23 7.49 -18.77
CA GLY A 55 -7.30 6.65 -19.96
C GLY A 55 -7.58 5.18 -19.64
N ARG A 56 -7.06 4.28 -20.48
CA ARG A 56 -7.30 2.85 -20.35
C ARG A 56 -6.31 2.21 -19.38
N ALA A 57 -6.82 1.64 -18.29
CA ALA A 57 -6.00 0.87 -17.36
C ALA A 57 -5.53 -0.46 -17.97
N ARG A 58 -4.32 -0.84 -17.66
CA ARG A 58 -3.67 -2.10 -18.04
C ARG A 58 -3.64 -3.02 -16.82
N GLN A 59 -4.18 -4.22 -16.94
CA GLN A 59 -4.09 -5.25 -15.91
C GLN A 59 -2.67 -5.84 -15.88
N ILE A 60 -2.10 -5.91 -14.68
CA ILE A 60 -0.71 -6.38 -14.46
C ILE A 60 -0.71 -7.81 -13.93
N THR A 61 -1.70 -8.14 -13.09
CA THR A 61 -1.84 -9.47 -12.50
C THR A 61 -3.19 -10.07 -12.84
N THR A 62 -3.30 -11.41 -12.81
CA THR A 62 -4.50 -12.16 -13.23
C THR A 62 -4.73 -13.40 -12.35
N ASN A 63 -4.39 -13.34 -11.07
CA ASN A 63 -4.59 -14.46 -10.17
C ASN A 63 -6.01 -14.46 -9.58
N SER A 64 -6.55 -15.65 -9.24
CA SER A 64 -7.84 -15.77 -8.56
C SER A 64 -7.80 -15.30 -7.09
N ALA A 65 -6.61 -15.22 -6.49
CA ALA A 65 -6.43 -14.71 -5.14
C ALA A 65 -6.49 -13.18 -5.12
N TYR A 66 -6.95 -12.64 -3.99
CA TYR A 66 -7.01 -11.20 -3.79
C TYR A 66 -5.61 -10.59 -3.66
N GLU A 67 -5.32 -9.58 -4.46
CA GLU A 67 -4.07 -8.83 -4.51
C GLU A 67 -4.31 -7.37 -4.16
N SER A 68 -3.41 -6.78 -3.38
CA SER A 68 -3.60 -5.44 -2.84
C SER A 68 -2.29 -4.78 -2.43
N ASN A 69 -2.40 -3.50 -2.06
CA ASN A 69 -1.31 -2.68 -1.55
C ASN A 69 -0.14 -2.60 -2.53
N PRO A 70 -0.35 -2.10 -3.76
CA PRO A 70 0.74 -1.89 -4.70
C PRO A 70 1.67 -0.77 -4.22
N PHE A 71 2.97 -1.00 -4.38
CA PHE A 71 4.05 -0.02 -4.22
C PHE A 71 4.95 -0.09 -5.44
N TRP A 72 5.38 1.04 -5.94
CA TRP A 72 6.39 1.10 -6.99
C TRP A 72 7.78 0.93 -6.37
N THR A 73 8.65 0.19 -7.05
CA THR A 73 10.09 0.29 -6.78
C THR A 73 10.62 1.64 -7.24
N GLU A 74 11.73 2.10 -6.66
CA GLU A 74 12.26 3.44 -6.92
C GLU A 74 12.69 3.65 -8.37
N ASP A 75 13.11 2.58 -9.05
CA ASP A 75 13.43 2.58 -10.48
C ASP A 75 12.18 2.65 -11.39
N GLY A 76 10.97 2.49 -10.84
CA GLY A 76 9.72 2.43 -11.60
C GLY A 76 9.53 1.18 -12.45
N GLU A 77 10.40 0.17 -12.31
CA GLU A 77 10.34 -1.02 -13.17
C GLU A 77 9.45 -2.13 -12.61
N ASN A 78 9.21 -2.13 -11.28
CA ASN A 78 8.46 -3.19 -10.63
C ASN A 78 7.39 -2.65 -9.68
N ILE A 79 6.38 -3.50 -9.43
CA ILE A 79 5.35 -3.32 -8.43
C ILE A 79 5.55 -4.38 -7.33
N ILE A 80 5.63 -3.92 -6.08
CA ILE A 80 5.54 -4.74 -4.87
C ILE A 80 4.09 -4.74 -4.41
N PHE A 81 3.55 -5.89 -4.06
CA PHE A 81 2.16 -6.02 -3.63
C PHE A 81 1.97 -7.22 -2.71
N SER A 82 0.85 -7.30 -2.01
CA SER A 82 0.47 -8.49 -1.24
C SER A 82 -0.56 -9.34 -1.96
N SER A 83 -0.45 -10.68 -1.81
CA SER A 83 -1.35 -11.65 -2.44
C SER A 83 -1.57 -12.87 -1.54
N TYR A 84 -2.80 -13.43 -1.59
CA TYR A 84 -3.18 -14.65 -0.87
C TYR A 84 -2.99 -15.94 -1.70
N ARG A 85 -2.21 -15.92 -2.78
CA ARG A 85 -2.10 -17.04 -3.73
C ARG A 85 -1.53 -18.34 -3.17
N GLU A 86 -0.83 -18.28 -2.05
CA GLU A 86 -0.24 -19.44 -1.38
C GLU A 86 -0.85 -19.71 0.02
N GLY A 87 -2.07 -19.21 0.27
CA GLY A 87 -2.83 -19.46 1.49
C GLY A 87 -2.72 -18.38 2.55
N SER A 88 -1.55 -17.81 2.81
CA SER A 88 -1.32 -16.61 3.60
C SER A 88 -1.14 -15.40 2.70
N LYS A 89 -1.28 -14.20 3.28
CA LYS A 89 -0.98 -12.96 2.56
C LYS A 89 0.53 -12.71 2.62
N ASP A 90 1.18 -12.94 1.50
CA ASP A 90 2.62 -12.75 1.31
C ASP A 90 2.93 -11.59 0.37
N ILE A 91 4.19 -11.18 0.34
CA ILE A 91 4.68 -10.10 -0.50
C ILE A 91 5.24 -10.67 -1.80
N TYR A 92 4.85 -10.05 -2.90
CA TYR A 92 5.24 -10.39 -4.25
C TYR A 92 5.81 -9.19 -4.98
N ARG A 93 6.65 -9.46 -5.97
CA ARG A 93 7.16 -8.49 -6.94
C ARG A 93 6.77 -8.91 -8.34
N VAL A 94 6.28 -7.97 -9.15
CA VAL A 94 6.00 -8.17 -10.58
C VAL A 94 6.55 -7.00 -11.37
N SER A 95 6.99 -7.23 -12.62
CA SER A 95 7.36 -6.12 -13.50
C SER A 95 6.14 -5.21 -13.75
N ALA A 96 6.35 -3.91 -13.80
CA ALA A 96 5.33 -2.95 -14.20
C ALA A 96 4.79 -3.22 -15.61
N LYS A 97 5.49 -3.98 -16.43
CA LYS A 97 5.05 -4.46 -17.76
C LYS A 97 4.17 -5.71 -17.68
N GLY A 98 4.01 -6.29 -16.50
CA GLY A 98 3.32 -7.56 -16.26
C GLY A 98 4.28 -8.76 -16.31
N GLY A 99 3.75 -9.95 -16.22
CA GLY A 99 4.51 -11.21 -16.21
C GLY A 99 4.24 -12.06 -14.97
N THR A 100 5.11 -13.01 -14.69
CA THR A 100 4.97 -13.91 -13.54
C THR A 100 5.52 -13.23 -12.29
N PRO A 101 4.71 -13.03 -11.24
CA PRO A 101 5.18 -12.48 -9.99
C PRO A 101 6.16 -13.42 -9.26
N ALA A 102 7.20 -12.83 -8.68
CA ALA A 102 8.13 -13.51 -7.79
C ALA A 102 7.69 -13.30 -6.33
N ARG A 103 7.63 -14.36 -5.53
CA ARG A 103 7.35 -14.31 -4.10
C ARG A 103 8.59 -13.85 -3.35
N LEU A 104 8.47 -12.82 -2.50
CA LEU A 104 9.57 -12.29 -1.70
C LEU A 104 9.58 -12.85 -0.28
N THR A 105 8.40 -13.12 0.28
CA THR A 105 8.23 -13.63 1.65
C THR A 105 7.37 -14.88 1.66
N SER A 106 7.45 -15.69 2.74
CA SER A 106 6.78 -17.00 2.78
C SER A 106 6.37 -17.43 4.19
N HIS A 107 6.08 -16.48 5.09
CA HIS A 107 5.62 -16.80 6.42
C HIS A 107 4.13 -17.18 6.43
N THR A 108 3.71 -17.98 7.41
CA THR A 108 2.30 -18.40 7.55
C THR A 108 1.37 -17.28 8.06
N GLY A 109 1.92 -16.20 8.62
CA GLY A 109 1.18 -15.00 9.01
C GLY A 109 0.93 -14.08 7.83
N ASN A 110 0.01 -13.13 8.00
CA ASN A 110 -0.26 -12.11 6.98
C ASN A 110 0.84 -11.04 6.97
N GLU A 111 1.33 -10.74 5.79
CA GLU A 111 2.35 -9.73 5.54
C GLU A 111 1.80 -8.63 4.63
N THR A 112 2.05 -7.39 4.99
CA THR A 112 1.52 -6.24 4.24
C THR A 112 2.64 -5.23 4.00
N PRO A 113 2.99 -4.90 2.75
CA PRO A 113 3.99 -3.87 2.47
C PRO A 113 3.53 -2.52 3.02
N VAL A 114 4.45 -1.77 3.59
CA VAL A 114 4.24 -0.46 4.21
C VAL A 114 5.04 0.61 3.50
N ALA A 115 6.28 0.31 3.11
CA ALA A 115 7.14 1.24 2.38
C ALA A 115 8.22 0.50 1.57
N ILE A 116 8.82 1.21 0.63
CA ILE A 116 10.04 0.80 -0.07
C ILE A 116 11.16 1.74 0.38
N MET A 117 12.29 1.16 0.76
CA MET A 117 13.49 1.91 1.13
C MET A 117 14.29 2.31 -0.12
N PRO A 118 15.16 3.33 -0.05
CA PRO A 118 15.99 3.75 -1.18
C PRO A 118 16.93 2.68 -1.72
N ASP A 119 17.31 1.70 -0.91
CA ASP A 119 18.09 0.54 -1.34
C ASP A 119 17.24 -0.56 -2.03
N GLY A 120 15.93 -0.30 -2.19
CA GLY A 120 14.96 -1.23 -2.76
C GLY A 120 14.41 -2.25 -1.77
N SER A 121 14.86 -2.26 -0.52
CA SER A 121 14.30 -3.15 0.51
C SER A 121 12.84 -2.82 0.79
N VAL A 122 12.05 -3.85 1.06
CA VAL A 122 10.63 -3.74 1.34
C VAL A 122 10.40 -3.78 2.83
N ILE A 123 9.89 -2.68 3.39
CA ILE A 123 9.38 -2.66 4.77
C ILE A 123 7.95 -3.17 4.76
N PHE A 124 7.65 -4.08 5.67
CA PHE A 124 6.32 -4.67 5.76
C PHE A 124 5.91 -4.93 7.21
N SER A 125 4.61 -4.91 7.43
CA SER A 125 3.98 -5.22 8.71
C SER A 125 3.59 -6.69 8.75
N ALA A 126 3.97 -7.39 9.82
CA ALA A 126 3.63 -8.78 10.06
C ALA A 126 3.65 -9.14 11.55
N SER A 127 2.98 -10.22 11.91
CA SER A 127 3.01 -10.80 13.25
C SER A 127 3.82 -12.11 13.23
N ILE A 128 5.12 -12.00 12.91
CA ILE A 128 6.02 -13.16 12.76
C ILE A 128 6.59 -13.60 14.13
N GLN A 129 7.00 -12.64 14.92
CA GLN A 129 7.55 -12.89 16.25
C GLN A 129 6.92 -11.92 17.24
N GLN A 130 6.44 -12.43 18.37
CA GLN A 130 5.96 -11.55 19.43
C GLN A 130 7.17 -11.16 20.30
N ASP A 131 7.41 -9.86 20.40
CA ASP A 131 8.27 -9.33 21.43
C ASP A 131 7.48 -9.30 22.74
N VAL A 132 7.88 -10.16 23.69
CA VAL A 132 7.25 -10.29 25.01
C VAL A 132 7.31 -9.00 25.84
N ASN A 133 8.21 -8.08 25.48
CA ASN A 133 8.37 -6.80 26.17
C ASN A 133 7.40 -5.72 25.64
N TYR A 134 6.72 -5.96 24.52
CA TYR A 134 5.82 -5.01 23.85
C TYR A 134 4.34 -5.45 23.94
N GLY A 135 4.01 -6.33 24.85
CA GLY A 135 2.78 -7.04 24.73
C GLY A 135 1.70 -6.75 25.75
N ASP A 136 1.06 -5.61 25.74
CA ASP A 136 -0.25 -5.50 26.40
C ASP A 136 -1.38 -6.16 25.57
N PHE A 137 -1.10 -6.54 24.30
CA PHE A 137 -2.05 -7.28 23.47
C PHE A 137 -1.34 -8.31 22.57
N PRO A 138 -1.69 -9.59 22.65
CA PRO A 138 -1.24 -10.59 21.70
C PRO A 138 -1.78 -10.27 20.31
N GLY A 139 -0.89 -10.12 19.33
CA GLY A 139 -1.25 -9.93 17.92
C GLY A 139 -0.92 -8.58 17.31
N GLY A 140 -0.16 -7.73 17.98
CA GLY A 140 0.38 -6.50 17.37
C GLY A 140 1.29 -6.82 16.19
N SER A 141 1.07 -6.15 15.05
CA SER A 141 1.98 -6.26 13.92
C SER A 141 3.24 -5.45 14.19
N GLN A 142 4.38 -6.02 13.85
CA GLN A 142 5.70 -5.39 13.93
C GLN A 142 6.22 -5.13 12.51
N LEU A 143 7.22 -4.28 12.37
CA LEU A 143 7.84 -4.03 11.08
C LEU A 143 9.05 -4.94 10.85
N TYR A 144 9.07 -5.48 9.66
CA TYR A 144 10.15 -6.31 9.13
C TYR A 144 10.62 -5.74 7.80
N GLN A 145 11.81 -6.14 7.42
CA GLN A 145 12.43 -5.79 6.15
C GLN A 145 12.79 -7.05 5.38
N VAL A 146 12.58 -7.03 4.07
CA VAL A 146 13.08 -8.06 3.16
C VAL A 146 13.78 -7.39 1.98
N ARG A 147 14.85 -8.03 1.48
CA ARG A 147 15.60 -7.55 0.31
C ARG A 147 14.77 -7.61 -0.97
N PRO A 148 15.11 -6.82 -2.01
CA PRO A 148 14.39 -6.83 -3.28
C PRO A 148 14.35 -8.20 -3.96
N GLU A 149 15.37 -9.04 -3.72
CA GLU A 149 15.46 -10.41 -4.24
C GLU A 149 14.66 -11.43 -3.42
N GLY A 150 14.11 -11.01 -2.27
CA GLY A 150 13.50 -11.87 -1.29
C GLY A 150 14.50 -12.43 -0.27
N GLY A 151 14.09 -13.44 0.47
CA GLY A 151 14.93 -14.12 1.45
C GLY A 151 14.35 -14.08 2.85
N ARG A 152 15.23 -14.20 3.86
CA ARG A 152 14.83 -14.18 5.27
C ARG A 152 14.51 -12.75 5.70
N PRO A 153 13.30 -12.49 6.22
CA PRO A 153 12.96 -11.20 6.79
C PRO A 153 13.79 -10.88 8.03
N GLU A 154 14.15 -9.62 8.19
CA GLU A 154 14.82 -9.08 9.36
C GLU A 154 13.85 -8.19 10.13
N HIS A 155 13.84 -8.28 11.46
CA HIS A 155 13.03 -7.41 12.31
C HIS A 155 13.61 -6.00 12.32
N VAL A 156 12.77 -5.00 12.09
CA VAL A 156 13.16 -3.58 12.06
C VAL A 156 12.80 -2.92 13.39
N THR A 157 11.53 -2.97 13.76
CA THR A 157 11.03 -2.36 15.00
C THR A 157 9.75 -3.02 15.48
N SER A 158 9.56 -3.03 16.79
CA SER A 158 8.32 -3.49 17.44
C SER A 158 7.24 -2.42 17.50
N LEU A 159 7.51 -1.19 17.06
CA LEU A 159 6.51 -0.14 17.00
C LEU A 159 5.39 -0.50 16.03
N GLN A 160 4.17 -0.23 16.45
CA GLN A 160 3.00 -0.39 15.60
C GLN A 160 2.84 0.86 14.74
N ILE A 161 3.22 0.74 13.47
CA ILE A 161 3.17 1.85 12.50
C ILE A 161 2.02 1.61 11.53
N GLY A 162 1.16 2.60 11.40
CA GLY A 162 0.00 2.54 10.51
C GLY A 162 0.34 2.80 9.06
N SER A 163 1.13 3.83 8.84
CA SER A 163 1.63 4.22 7.51
C SER A 163 3.01 4.83 7.63
N MET A 164 3.79 4.73 6.55
CA MET A 164 5.15 5.21 6.49
C MET A 164 5.44 5.82 5.12
N SER A 165 6.22 6.88 5.08
CA SER A 165 6.77 7.48 3.87
C SER A 165 8.27 7.66 4.06
N VAL A 166 9.06 7.26 3.08
CA VAL A 166 10.51 7.26 3.14
C VAL A 166 11.06 8.20 2.05
N ARG A 167 12.01 9.06 2.43
CA ARG A 167 12.78 9.90 1.52
C ARG A 167 14.05 9.19 1.04
N THR A 168 14.63 9.70 -0.03
CA THR A 168 15.88 9.20 -0.61
C THR A 168 17.09 9.28 0.33
N ASP A 169 17.03 10.13 1.35
CA ASP A 169 18.06 10.24 2.42
C ASP A 169 17.76 9.34 3.63
N ASN A 170 16.84 8.41 3.50
CA ASN A 170 16.33 7.53 4.57
C ASN A 170 15.60 8.27 5.71
N THR A 171 15.27 9.55 5.56
CA THR A 171 14.32 10.21 6.48
C THR A 171 12.97 9.55 6.36
N VAL A 172 12.36 9.20 7.49
CA VAL A 172 11.08 8.51 7.57
C VAL A 172 10.05 9.39 8.27
N LEU A 173 8.89 9.57 7.61
CA LEU A 173 7.67 10.04 8.27
C LEU A 173 6.78 8.85 8.53
N TYR A 174 6.26 8.71 9.73
CA TYR A 174 5.41 7.59 10.09
C TYR A 174 4.28 8.00 11.02
N GLU A 175 3.21 7.22 10.96
CA GLU A 175 2.05 7.35 11.81
C GLU A 175 2.14 6.32 12.95
N ASP A 176 2.26 6.82 14.18
CA ASP A 176 2.32 5.98 15.37
C ASP A 176 0.91 5.65 15.89
N TYR A 177 0.70 4.38 16.24
CA TYR A 177 -0.46 3.97 17.01
C TYR A 177 -0.17 4.16 18.50
N LYS A 178 -0.53 5.30 19.04
CA LYS A 178 -0.47 5.53 20.50
C LYS A 178 -1.57 4.76 21.20
N GLY A 179 -1.21 3.64 21.81
CA GLY A 179 -1.88 3.02 22.92
C GLY A 179 -3.41 2.78 22.77
N TYR A 180 -3.93 2.15 23.76
CA TYR A 180 -5.35 1.84 23.92
C TYR A 180 -6.13 3.08 24.40
N GLU A 181 -7.20 3.45 23.68
CA GLU A 181 -8.14 4.46 24.16
C GLU A 181 -8.98 3.89 25.29
N ASP A 182 -8.93 4.55 26.47
CA ASP A 182 -9.86 4.25 27.55
C ASP A 182 -11.22 4.93 27.28
N PRO A 183 -12.26 4.19 26.86
CA PRO A 183 -13.56 4.75 26.51
C PRO A 183 -14.32 5.36 27.72
N TRP A 184 -13.82 5.15 28.93
CA TRP A 184 -14.43 5.62 30.17
C TRP A 184 -13.92 7.01 30.63
N ARG A 185 -12.90 7.55 29.98
CA ARG A 185 -12.35 8.86 30.34
C ARG A 185 -13.17 10.00 29.73
N LYS A 186 -13.98 10.69 30.55
CA LYS A 186 -14.58 11.97 30.15
C LYS A 186 -13.51 13.04 29.98
N HIS A 187 -13.60 13.82 28.90
CA HIS A 187 -12.73 14.96 28.58
C HIS A 187 -11.27 14.62 28.27
N HIS A 188 -10.99 13.45 27.80
CA HIS A 188 -9.68 13.11 27.29
C HIS A 188 -9.60 13.36 25.78
N THR A 189 -8.50 14.01 25.36
CA THR A 189 -8.00 13.81 23.98
C THR A 189 -7.74 12.32 23.80
N SER A 190 -8.34 11.74 22.77
CA SER A 190 -8.25 10.31 22.51
C SER A 190 -6.78 9.89 22.52
N SER A 191 -6.43 8.85 23.29
CA SER A 191 -5.12 8.20 23.23
C SER A 191 -4.91 7.46 21.91
N VAL A 192 -5.96 7.38 21.07
CA VAL A 192 -5.92 6.88 19.69
C VAL A 192 -5.65 8.02 18.70
N THR A 193 -5.37 9.24 19.14
CA THR A 193 -4.86 10.29 18.25
C THR A 193 -3.52 9.82 17.74
N ARG A 194 -3.53 9.41 16.47
CA ARG A 194 -2.32 9.02 15.77
C ARG A 194 -1.52 10.29 15.52
N ASP A 195 -0.28 10.30 15.99
CA ASP A 195 0.64 11.40 15.74
C ASP A 195 1.52 11.04 14.54
N ILE A 196 1.97 12.07 13.84
CA ILE A 196 2.96 11.93 12.76
C ILE A 196 4.33 12.26 13.35
N TRP A 197 5.23 11.32 13.23
CA TRP A 197 6.61 11.41 13.69
C TRP A 197 7.57 11.46 12.52
N MET A 198 8.70 12.09 12.74
CA MET A 198 9.79 12.13 11.79
C MET A 198 11.04 11.51 12.42
N TYR A 199 11.59 10.51 11.76
CA TYR A 199 12.89 9.95 12.07
C TYR A 199 13.91 10.42 11.03
N VAL A 200 15.01 10.95 11.48
CA VAL A 200 16.17 11.31 10.65
C VAL A 200 17.31 10.39 11.05
N PRO A 201 17.84 9.55 10.15
CA PRO A 201 18.96 8.67 10.47
C PRO A 201 20.15 9.48 10.98
N SER A 202 20.76 9.03 12.06
CA SER A 202 22.03 9.59 12.53
C SER A 202 23.20 8.98 11.76
N GLU A 203 24.37 9.63 11.80
CA GLU A 203 25.61 9.08 11.23
C GLU A 203 26.16 7.89 12.05
N ASP A 204 25.57 7.59 13.20
CA ASP A 204 25.96 6.48 14.05
C ASP A 204 25.39 5.16 13.50
N PRO A 205 26.25 4.20 13.08
CA PRO A 205 25.79 2.90 12.55
C PRO A 205 25.01 2.05 13.57
N SER A 206 25.09 2.38 14.87
CA SER A 206 24.32 1.72 15.94
C SER A 206 22.90 2.25 16.07
N ASP A 207 22.62 3.40 15.46
CA ASP A 207 21.31 4.03 15.42
C ASP A 207 20.46 3.32 14.33
N LYS A 208 20.21 2.07 14.58
CA LYS A 208 19.13 1.38 13.87
C LYS A 208 17.85 2.15 14.20
N LEU A 209 16.86 2.09 13.33
CA LEU A 209 15.52 2.72 13.46
C LEU A 209 14.93 2.44 14.87
N SER A 210 15.65 2.80 15.89
CA SER A 210 15.21 2.90 17.26
C SER A 210 14.51 4.26 17.34
N ILE A 211 13.27 4.28 16.89
CA ILE A 211 12.36 5.37 17.09
C ILE A 211 12.24 5.48 18.59
N ASN A 212 12.97 6.45 19.16
CA ASN A 212 12.88 6.70 20.58
C ASN A 212 11.43 7.07 20.90
N ALA A 213 10.78 6.25 21.70
CA ALA A 213 9.38 6.42 22.10
C ALA A 213 9.15 7.67 22.97
N ASP A 214 10.19 8.43 23.26
CA ASP A 214 10.15 9.61 24.12
C ASP A 214 10.17 10.94 23.37
N GLY A 215 10.20 10.93 22.02
CA GLY A 215 10.01 12.12 21.20
C GLY A 215 11.09 13.18 21.37
N THR A 216 12.32 12.82 21.79
CA THR A 216 13.48 13.73 21.84
C THR A 216 14.51 13.34 20.81
#